data_4b87110d51d8d8f83d8ec29172d0107a
#
_entry.id   4b87110d51d8d8f83d8ec29172d0107a
#
_cell.length_a   1.000
_cell.length_b   1.000
_cell.length_c   1.000
_cell.angle_alpha   90.00
_cell.angle_beta   90.00
_cell.angle_gamma   90.00
#
_symmetry.space_group_name_H-M   'P 1'
#
loop_
_entity.id
_entity.type
_entity.pdbx_description
1 polymer ?
#
loop_
_entity_poly.entity_id
_entity_poly.type
_entity_poly.pdbx_seq_one_letter_code
_entity_poly.pdbx_strand_id
1 'polypeptide(L)'
;DENFKYLIPFVLLLIPLFLSLFFNILILVFGPYLNLNISSILVFSGALGFSDFIRAKILTGFPWNLWTYSFSWATEIIQTLNLVGLFAFNLIMITLFTLPAVLFFKISINKKIFLLLFGVLIFFILYIYGNYSINQNNIFLKTQNEKFNIKVISPNFDLKYGHSIKEIE
;
A
#
# COMPACT_ATOMS: atom_id res chain seq x y z
N ASP A 1 19.13 3.67 -23.53
CA ASP A 1 19.10 3.33 -24.95
C ASP A 1 18.66 4.59 -25.72
N GLU A 2 19.54 5.11 -26.58
CA GLU A 2 19.29 6.38 -27.31
C GLU A 2 18.08 6.30 -28.22
N ASN A 3 17.75 5.10 -28.70
CA ASN A 3 16.61 4.84 -29.58
C ASN A 3 15.23 5.12 -28.95
N PHE A 4 15.14 5.14 -27.61
CA PHE A 4 13.87 5.35 -26.90
C PHE A 4 13.71 6.76 -26.31
N LYS A 5 14.68 7.66 -26.50
CA LYS A 5 14.60 9.03 -25.95
C LYS A 5 13.36 9.78 -26.41
N TYR A 6 12.91 9.53 -27.64
CA TYR A 6 11.70 10.16 -28.21
C TYR A 6 10.40 9.70 -27.56
N LEU A 7 10.41 8.52 -26.91
CA LEU A 7 9.23 7.98 -26.21
C LEU A 7 9.09 8.51 -24.77
N ILE A 8 10.16 9.08 -24.21
CA ILE A 8 10.17 9.57 -22.83
C ILE A 8 9.02 10.57 -22.55
N PRO A 9 8.77 11.62 -23.39
CA PRO A 9 7.67 12.54 -23.13
C PRO A 9 6.30 11.86 -23.15
N PHE A 10 6.10 10.89 -24.06
CA PHE A 10 4.86 10.13 -24.12
C PHE A 10 4.64 9.26 -22.89
N VAL A 11 5.68 8.56 -22.44
CA VAL A 11 5.62 7.72 -21.24
C VAL A 11 5.33 8.56 -20.00
N LEU A 12 5.98 9.73 -19.87
CA LEU A 12 5.77 10.66 -18.76
C LEU A 12 4.34 11.20 -18.69
N LEU A 13 3.65 11.31 -19.83
CA LEU A 13 2.26 11.78 -19.89
C LEU A 13 1.26 10.62 -19.81
N LEU A 14 1.49 9.53 -20.54
CA LEU A 14 0.52 8.44 -20.66
C LEU A 14 0.38 7.63 -19.37
N ILE A 15 1.47 7.39 -18.63
CA ILE A 15 1.38 6.62 -17.38
C ILE A 15 0.58 7.38 -16.31
N PRO A 16 0.85 8.66 -15.99
CA PRO A 16 0.01 9.41 -15.06
C PRO A 16 -1.43 9.56 -15.54
N LEU A 17 -1.66 9.77 -16.86
CA LEU A 17 -2.99 9.85 -17.43
C LEU A 17 -3.76 8.55 -17.21
N PHE A 18 -3.16 7.42 -17.52
CA PHE A 18 -3.75 6.10 -17.31
C PHE A 18 -4.07 5.85 -15.83
N LEU A 19 -3.13 6.14 -14.94
CA LEU A 19 -3.36 5.98 -13.51
C LEU A 19 -4.46 6.92 -12.97
N SER A 20 -4.56 8.13 -13.53
CA SER A 20 -5.61 9.08 -13.15
C SER A 20 -7.01 8.60 -13.50
N LEU A 21 -7.19 7.74 -14.50
CA LEU A 21 -8.51 7.20 -14.87
C LEU A 21 -9.16 6.45 -13.69
N PHE A 22 -8.38 5.72 -12.91
CA PHE A 22 -8.91 5.00 -11.74
C PHE A 22 -9.50 5.97 -10.70
N PHE A 23 -8.83 7.09 -10.44
CA PHE A 23 -9.31 8.12 -9.53
C PHE A 23 -10.51 8.88 -10.12
N ASN A 24 -10.49 9.19 -11.42
CA ASN A 24 -11.59 9.87 -12.10
C ASN A 24 -12.87 9.03 -12.07
N ILE A 25 -12.77 7.73 -12.37
CA ILE A 25 -13.93 6.82 -12.30
C ILE A 25 -14.44 6.73 -10.86
N LEU A 26 -13.54 6.63 -9.88
CA LEU A 26 -13.92 6.62 -8.47
C LEU A 26 -14.72 7.88 -8.10
N ILE A 27 -14.22 9.07 -8.46
CA ILE A 27 -14.89 10.34 -8.14
C ILE A 27 -16.21 10.49 -8.89
N LEU A 28 -16.29 10.05 -10.15
CA LEU A 28 -17.55 10.09 -10.92
C LEU A 28 -18.64 9.20 -10.30
N VAL A 29 -18.26 8.01 -9.85
CA VAL A 29 -19.23 7.04 -9.28
C VAL A 29 -19.57 7.36 -7.83
N PHE A 30 -18.57 7.63 -7.00
CA PHE A 30 -18.76 7.78 -5.55
C PHE A 30 -18.86 9.24 -5.09
N GLY A 31 -18.39 10.20 -5.89
CA GLY A 31 -18.41 11.62 -5.56
C GLY A 31 -19.77 12.14 -5.11
N PRO A 32 -20.90 11.80 -5.78
CA PRO A 32 -22.24 12.21 -5.35
C PRO A 32 -22.64 11.76 -3.94
N TYR A 33 -22.02 10.70 -3.43
CA TYR A 33 -22.26 10.14 -2.10
C TYR A 33 -21.33 10.72 -1.02
N LEU A 34 -20.32 11.51 -1.42
CA LEU A 34 -19.38 12.14 -0.50
C LEU A 34 -19.97 13.43 0.05
N ASN A 35 -20.44 13.38 1.27
CA ASN A 35 -20.90 14.52 2.04
C ASN A 35 -19.92 14.80 3.20
N LEU A 36 -20.04 15.97 3.86
CA LEU A 36 -19.19 16.29 5.01
C LEU A 36 -19.68 15.58 6.28
N ASN A 37 -19.70 14.25 6.25
CA ASN A 37 -20.15 13.38 7.35
C ASN A 37 -19.21 12.18 7.53
N ILE A 38 -19.36 11.49 8.65
CA ILE A 38 -18.50 10.33 9.00
C ILE A 38 -18.63 9.19 7.98
N SER A 39 -19.83 8.95 7.44
CA SER A 39 -20.06 7.89 6.45
C SER A 39 -19.23 8.10 5.18
N SER A 40 -18.96 9.37 4.82
CA SER A 40 -18.14 9.69 3.65
C SER A 40 -16.69 9.24 3.77
N ILE A 41 -16.15 9.15 4.99
CA ILE A 41 -14.81 8.56 5.21
C ILE A 41 -14.83 7.09 4.80
N LEU A 42 -15.85 6.34 5.23
CA LEU A 42 -15.95 4.92 4.91
C LEU A 42 -16.23 4.69 3.42
N VAL A 43 -17.11 5.50 2.82
CA VAL A 43 -17.41 5.44 1.37
C VAL A 43 -16.13 5.74 0.57
N PHE A 44 -15.42 6.81 0.91
CA PHE A 44 -14.19 7.19 0.22
C PHE A 44 -13.10 6.13 0.39
N SER A 45 -12.87 5.68 1.62
CA SER A 45 -11.84 4.67 1.91
C SER A 45 -12.15 3.34 1.22
N GLY A 46 -13.43 2.92 1.24
CA GLY A 46 -13.88 1.70 0.56
C GLY A 46 -13.72 1.81 -0.95
N ALA A 47 -14.15 2.94 -1.53
CA ALA A 47 -14.04 3.18 -2.97
C ALA A 47 -12.57 3.23 -3.42
N LEU A 48 -11.71 3.93 -2.68
CA LEU A 48 -10.28 4.03 -2.99
C LEU A 48 -9.58 2.68 -2.81
N GLY A 49 -9.85 1.96 -1.72
CA GLY A 49 -9.31 0.62 -1.49
C GLY A 49 -9.75 -0.39 -2.56
N PHE A 50 -11.00 -0.30 -3.02
CA PHE A 50 -11.51 -1.11 -4.12
C PHE A 50 -10.85 -0.76 -5.45
N SER A 51 -10.66 0.53 -5.73
CA SER A 51 -9.92 1.00 -6.91
C SER A 51 -8.48 0.48 -6.91
N ASP A 52 -7.80 0.51 -5.76
CA ASP A 52 -6.44 -0.03 -5.61
C ASP A 52 -6.41 -1.55 -5.84
N PHE A 53 -7.42 -2.27 -5.34
CA PHE A 53 -7.54 -3.71 -5.58
C PHE A 53 -7.74 -4.03 -7.07
N ILE A 54 -8.65 -3.33 -7.76
CA ILE A 54 -8.88 -3.50 -9.20
C ILE A 54 -7.60 -3.20 -9.96
N ARG A 55 -6.95 -2.07 -9.69
CA ARG A 55 -5.70 -1.66 -10.34
C ARG A 55 -4.59 -2.72 -10.18
N ALA A 56 -4.53 -3.36 -9.03
CA ALA A 56 -3.56 -4.44 -8.77
C ALA A 56 -3.87 -5.74 -9.51
N LYS A 57 -5.07 -5.91 -10.05
CA LYS A 57 -5.51 -7.13 -10.77
C LYS A 57 -5.66 -6.95 -12.27
N ILE A 58 -5.89 -5.71 -12.74
CA ILE A 58 -6.05 -5.41 -14.15
C ILE A 58 -4.69 -5.39 -14.85
N LEU A 59 -4.67 -5.86 -16.09
CA LEU A 59 -3.47 -5.98 -16.93
C LEU A 59 -2.42 -6.87 -16.27
N THR A 60 -1.20 -6.37 -16.11
CA THR A 60 -0.09 -7.08 -15.46
C THR A 60 -0.12 -6.97 -13.94
N GLY A 61 -1.08 -6.21 -13.37
CA GLY A 61 -1.12 -5.84 -11.96
C GLY A 61 -0.08 -4.77 -11.59
N PHE A 62 -0.53 -3.67 -10.98
CA PHE A 62 0.38 -2.57 -10.60
C PHE A 62 0.07 -2.09 -9.17
N PRO A 63 0.43 -2.88 -8.15
CA PRO A 63 0.12 -2.55 -6.75
C PRO A 63 1.13 -1.60 -6.08
N TRP A 64 1.94 -0.85 -6.84
CA TRP A 64 3.10 -0.14 -6.31
C TRP A 64 2.75 1.07 -5.42
N ASN A 65 1.59 1.68 -5.61
CA ASN A 65 1.20 2.91 -4.91
C ASN A 65 0.17 2.65 -3.81
N LEU A 66 0.28 1.54 -3.10
CA LEU A 66 -0.59 1.27 -1.97
C LEU A 66 -0.16 2.10 -0.75
N TRP A 67 -1.13 2.62 -0.02
CA TRP A 67 -0.92 3.39 1.21
C TRP A 67 -0.20 2.60 2.31
N THR A 68 -0.33 1.29 2.28
CA THR A 68 0.42 0.35 3.12
C THR A 68 1.93 0.58 3.06
N TYR A 69 2.47 0.91 1.90
CA TYR A 69 3.91 1.08 1.72
C TYR A 69 4.49 2.33 2.41
N SER A 70 3.63 3.26 2.84
CA SER A 70 4.03 4.39 3.69
C SER A 70 4.65 3.95 5.01
N PHE A 71 4.38 2.72 5.45
CA PHE A 71 4.92 2.13 6.68
C PHE A 71 6.06 1.14 6.45
N SER A 72 6.69 1.12 5.27
CA SER A 72 7.83 0.22 4.99
C SER A 72 9.00 0.36 5.97
N TRP A 73 9.13 1.51 6.62
CA TRP A 73 10.12 1.80 7.66
C TRP A 73 9.71 1.30 9.06
N ALA A 74 8.44 0.98 9.30
CA ALA A 74 7.90 0.55 10.60
C ALA A 74 7.53 -0.93 10.55
N THR A 75 8.51 -1.80 10.78
CA THR A 75 8.35 -3.27 10.68
C THR A 75 7.28 -3.82 11.58
N GLU A 76 7.06 -3.22 12.75
CA GLU A 76 6.03 -3.60 13.70
C GLU A 76 4.63 -3.41 13.11
N ILE A 77 4.37 -2.26 12.49
CA ILE A 77 3.06 -1.96 11.90
C ILE A 77 2.78 -2.88 10.70
N ILE A 78 3.81 -3.16 9.89
CA ILE A 78 3.69 -4.04 8.72
C ILE A 78 3.39 -5.49 9.11
N GLN A 79 3.74 -5.96 10.31
CA GLN A 79 3.37 -7.32 10.75
C GLN A 79 1.87 -7.59 10.69
N THR A 80 1.04 -6.56 10.72
CA THR A 80 -0.41 -6.68 10.54
C THR A 80 -0.80 -7.30 9.19
N LEU A 81 0.06 -7.21 8.16
CA LEU A 81 -0.13 -7.87 6.88
C LEU A 81 -0.30 -9.39 7.01
N ASN A 82 0.39 -9.99 7.99
CA ASN A 82 0.27 -11.42 8.26
C ASN A 82 -1.14 -11.80 8.75
N LEU A 83 -1.83 -10.88 9.44
CA LEU A 83 -3.16 -11.12 10.01
C LEU A 83 -4.27 -10.87 8.98
N VAL A 84 -4.23 -9.76 8.25
CA VAL A 84 -5.35 -9.29 7.42
C VAL A 84 -5.06 -9.29 5.92
N GLY A 85 -3.80 -9.45 5.53
CA GLY A 85 -3.36 -9.36 4.13
C GLY A 85 -3.21 -7.92 3.63
N LEU A 86 -2.61 -7.81 2.44
CA LEU A 86 -2.16 -6.53 1.88
C LEU A 86 -3.29 -5.54 1.64
N PHE A 87 -4.38 -5.96 0.99
CA PHE A 87 -5.45 -5.04 0.59
C PHE A 87 -6.35 -4.63 1.76
N ALA A 88 -6.58 -5.53 2.73
CA ALA A 88 -7.32 -5.17 3.93
C ALA A 88 -6.51 -4.19 4.79
N PHE A 89 -5.19 -4.40 4.91
CA PHE A 89 -4.32 -3.45 5.58
C PHE A 89 -4.27 -2.10 4.84
N ASN A 90 -4.23 -2.11 3.51
CA ASN A 90 -4.31 -0.89 2.70
C ASN A 90 -5.60 -0.11 2.99
N LEU A 91 -6.74 -0.80 3.08
CA LEU A 91 -8.02 -0.17 3.43
C LEU A 91 -8.00 0.47 4.82
N ILE A 92 -7.40 -0.21 5.81
CA ILE A 92 -7.21 0.34 7.16
C ILE A 92 -6.37 1.61 7.09
N MET A 93 -5.26 1.59 6.36
CA MET A 93 -4.37 2.75 6.22
C MET A 93 -5.07 3.92 5.53
N ILE A 94 -5.78 3.69 4.43
CA ILE A 94 -6.59 4.73 3.77
C ILE A 94 -7.58 5.36 4.77
N THR A 95 -8.29 4.53 5.52
CA THR A 95 -9.27 5.00 6.51
C THR A 95 -8.60 5.85 7.58
N LEU A 96 -7.47 5.42 8.11
CA LEU A 96 -6.73 6.17 9.14
C LEU A 96 -6.18 7.50 8.61
N PHE A 97 -5.64 7.53 7.39
CA PHE A 97 -5.11 8.75 6.77
C PHE A 97 -6.22 9.73 6.37
N THR A 98 -7.44 9.27 6.15
CA THR A 98 -8.59 10.12 5.86
C THR A 98 -9.29 10.66 7.11
N LEU A 99 -9.04 10.08 8.30
CA LEU A 99 -9.65 10.53 9.56
C LEU A 99 -9.45 12.03 9.85
N PRO A 100 -8.33 12.69 9.57
CA PRO A 100 -8.17 14.12 9.80
C PRO A 100 -9.20 14.99 9.08
N ALA A 101 -9.82 14.48 8.00
CA ALA A 101 -10.91 15.19 7.32
C ALA A 101 -12.13 15.47 8.22
N VAL A 102 -12.27 14.72 9.32
CA VAL A 102 -13.30 14.94 10.36
C VAL A 102 -13.27 16.37 10.91
N LEU A 103 -12.11 17.03 10.90
CA LEU A 103 -11.95 18.41 11.36
C LEU A 103 -12.84 19.38 10.59
N PHE A 104 -13.10 19.10 9.32
CA PHE A 104 -13.94 19.92 8.43
C PHE A 104 -15.45 19.58 8.50
N PHE A 105 -15.83 18.51 9.21
CA PHE A 105 -17.22 18.08 9.29
C PHE A 105 -18.02 18.92 10.28
N LYS A 106 -19.30 19.08 9.99
CA LYS A 106 -20.25 19.78 10.86
C LYS A 106 -20.78 18.87 11.97
N ILE A 107 -19.88 18.37 12.82
CA ILE A 107 -20.20 17.54 13.99
C ILE A 107 -19.64 18.17 15.26
N SER A 108 -20.11 17.73 16.43
CA SER A 108 -19.62 18.25 17.72
C SER A 108 -18.14 17.99 17.91
N ILE A 109 -17.46 18.92 18.60
CA ILE A 109 -16.01 18.83 18.84
C ILE A 109 -15.63 17.55 19.59
N ASN A 110 -16.47 17.09 20.52
CA ASN A 110 -16.21 15.85 21.27
C ASN A 110 -16.18 14.63 20.34
N LYS A 111 -17.04 14.56 19.32
CA LYS A 111 -17.02 13.50 18.32
C LYS A 111 -15.77 13.56 17.44
N LYS A 112 -15.32 14.77 17.07
CA LYS A 112 -14.07 14.95 16.31
C LYS A 112 -12.87 14.41 17.10
N ILE A 113 -12.73 14.85 18.35
CA ILE A 113 -11.66 14.41 19.25
C ILE A 113 -11.71 12.89 19.44
N PHE A 114 -12.90 12.35 19.71
CA PHE A 114 -13.07 10.89 19.88
C PHE A 114 -12.58 10.11 18.64
N LEU A 115 -12.99 10.52 17.43
CA LEU A 115 -12.60 9.83 16.20
C LEU A 115 -11.09 9.91 15.95
N LEU A 116 -10.47 11.06 16.20
CA LEU A 116 -9.02 11.22 16.05
C LEU A 116 -8.25 10.36 17.06
N LEU A 117 -8.68 10.39 18.33
CA LEU A 117 -8.07 9.55 19.38
C LEU A 117 -8.27 8.06 19.07
N PHE A 118 -9.43 7.68 18.54
CA PHE A 118 -9.68 6.30 18.10
C PHE A 118 -8.73 5.88 16.99
N GLY A 119 -8.47 6.76 16.00
CA GLY A 119 -7.47 6.50 14.97
C GLY A 119 -6.05 6.29 15.53
N VAL A 120 -5.64 7.15 16.46
CA VAL A 120 -4.35 7.02 17.15
C VAL A 120 -4.29 5.70 17.94
N LEU A 121 -5.38 5.34 18.63
CA LEU A 121 -5.47 4.08 19.37
C LEU A 121 -5.28 2.87 18.45
N ILE A 122 -5.86 2.89 17.24
CA ILE A 122 -5.66 1.82 16.26
C ILE A 122 -4.17 1.70 15.92
N PHE A 123 -3.45 2.79 15.67
CA PHE A 123 -2.00 2.72 15.41
C PHE A 123 -1.23 2.08 16.56
N PHE A 124 -1.58 2.40 17.80
CA PHE A 124 -0.97 1.76 18.98
C PHE A 124 -1.25 0.25 19.03
N ILE A 125 -2.48 -0.17 18.73
CA ILE A 125 -2.86 -1.59 18.69
C ILE A 125 -2.04 -2.31 17.61
N LEU A 126 -1.93 -1.75 16.41
CA LEU A 126 -1.15 -2.32 15.31
C LEU A 126 0.33 -2.47 15.70
N TYR A 127 0.89 -1.45 16.34
CA TYR A 127 2.28 -1.46 16.81
C TYR A 127 2.51 -2.52 17.88
N ILE A 128 1.63 -2.60 18.90
CA ILE A 128 1.74 -3.59 19.99
C ILE A 128 1.63 -4.99 19.42
N TYR A 129 0.66 -5.24 18.54
CA TYR A 129 0.50 -6.53 17.87
C TYR A 129 1.76 -6.92 17.10
N GLY A 130 2.29 -6.00 16.29
CA GLY A 130 3.48 -6.26 15.50
C GLY A 130 4.72 -6.54 16.35
N ASN A 131 4.93 -5.78 17.41
CA ASN A 131 6.03 -6.03 18.36
C ASN A 131 5.88 -7.41 19.03
N TYR A 132 4.66 -7.77 19.43
CA TYR A 132 4.39 -9.11 19.94
C TYR A 132 4.72 -10.20 18.92
N SER A 133 4.27 -10.04 17.67
CA SER A 133 4.50 -10.99 16.57
C SER A 133 5.99 -11.18 16.28
N ILE A 134 6.76 -10.09 16.23
CA ILE A 134 8.22 -10.13 16.02
C ILE A 134 8.90 -10.86 17.18
N ASN A 135 8.52 -10.57 18.42
CA ASN A 135 9.10 -11.21 19.59
C ASN A 135 8.83 -12.71 19.61
N GLN A 136 7.60 -13.13 19.30
CA GLN A 136 7.25 -14.57 19.21
C GLN A 136 8.08 -15.27 18.12
N ASN A 137 8.23 -14.65 16.96
CA ASN A 137 9.04 -15.20 15.87
C ASN A 137 10.53 -15.32 16.29
N ASN A 138 11.07 -14.32 16.98
CA ASN A 138 12.45 -14.34 17.47
C ASN A 138 12.68 -15.46 18.51
N ILE A 139 11.70 -15.71 19.39
CA ILE A 139 11.76 -16.81 20.34
C ILE A 139 11.74 -18.14 19.59
N PHE A 140 10.82 -18.30 18.63
CA PHE A 140 10.72 -19.49 17.80
C PHE A 140 12.02 -19.79 17.05
N LEU A 141 12.63 -18.78 16.42
CA LEU A 141 13.91 -18.95 15.71
C LEU A 141 15.07 -19.35 16.61
N LYS A 142 15.08 -18.90 17.88
CA LYS A 142 16.11 -19.31 18.85
C LYS A 142 15.94 -20.75 19.35
N THR A 143 14.72 -21.28 19.32
CA THR A 143 14.43 -22.66 19.74
C THR A 143 14.62 -23.67 18.64
N GLN A 144 14.66 -23.24 17.36
CA GLN A 144 14.98 -24.12 16.24
C GLN A 144 16.46 -24.50 16.20
N ASN A 145 16.74 -25.79 16.33
CA ASN A 145 18.10 -26.33 16.23
C ASN A 145 18.53 -26.67 14.80
N GLU A 146 17.60 -26.71 13.86
CA GLU A 146 17.89 -27.03 12.47
C GLU A 146 18.43 -25.80 11.74
N LYS A 147 19.66 -25.85 11.31
CA LYS A 147 20.32 -24.81 10.50
C LYS A 147 20.40 -25.28 9.05
N PHE A 148 19.80 -24.56 8.15
CA PHE A 148 19.96 -24.76 6.72
C PHE A 148 21.01 -23.79 6.19
N ASN A 149 22.01 -24.31 5.50
CA ASN A 149 22.98 -23.45 4.80
C ASN A 149 22.40 -23.09 3.43
N ILE A 150 21.99 -21.84 3.27
CA ILE A 150 21.51 -21.30 1.99
C ILE A 150 22.65 -20.53 1.34
N LYS A 151 23.08 -20.96 0.14
CA LYS A 151 24.01 -20.20 -0.68
C LYS A 151 23.21 -19.38 -1.69
N VAL A 152 23.14 -18.08 -1.46
CA VAL A 152 22.57 -17.14 -2.44
C VAL A 152 23.65 -16.80 -3.45
N ILE A 153 23.45 -17.21 -4.71
CA ILE A 153 24.31 -16.83 -5.81
C ILE A 153 23.62 -15.69 -6.53
N SER A 154 24.20 -14.50 -6.48
CA SER A 154 23.81 -13.39 -7.33
C SER A 154 24.72 -13.42 -8.56
N PRO A 155 24.26 -13.95 -9.70
CA PRO A 155 25.02 -13.84 -10.93
C PRO A 155 24.99 -12.36 -11.32
N ASN A 156 26.15 -11.73 -11.33
CA ASN A 156 26.31 -10.34 -11.75
C ASN A 156 26.20 -10.27 -13.27
N PHE A 157 24.98 -10.45 -13.79
CA PHE A 157 24.74 -10.29 -15.22
C PHE A 157 24.78 -8.80 -15.55
N ASP A 158 25.78 -8.40 -16.31
CA ASP A 158 25.73 -7.15 -17.05
C ASP A 158 24.59 -7.27 -18.06
N LEU A 159 23.45 -6.64 -17.77
CA LEU A 159 22.33 -6.53 -18.69
C LEU A 159 22.73 -5.62 -19.87
N LYS A 160 23.55 -6.12 -20.77
CA LYS A 160 23.81 -5.48 -22.05
C LYS A 160 22.70 -5.89 -23.00
N TYR A 161 21.90 -4.92 -23.41
CA TYR A 161 20.94 -5.11 -24.49
C TYR A 161 21.70 -5.56 -25.74
N GLY A 162 21.37 -6.74 -26.28
CA GLY A 162 21.91 -7.24 -27.53
C GLY A 162 22.90 -8.40 -27.43
N HIS A 163 22.87 -9.16 -26.33
CA HIS A 163 23.59 -10.44 -26.29
C HIS A 163 23.06 -11.38 -27.40
N SER A 164 23.97 -11.88 -28.22
CA SER A 164 23.64 -12.91 -29.18
C SER A 164 23.34 -14.23 -28.46
N ILE A 165 22.47 -15.08 -29.06
CA ILE A 165 22.13 -16.39 -28.50
C ILE A 165 23.39 -17.24 -28.15
N LYS A 166 24.52 -16.99 -28.82
CA LYS A 166 25.80 -17.64 -28.53
C LYS A 166 26.54 -17.20 -27.26
N GLU A 167 26.08 -16.11 -26.64
CA GLU A 167 26.63 -15.59 -25.38
C GLU A 167 25.81 -16.06 -24.15
N ILE A 168 24.66 -16.74 -24.39
CA ILE A 168 23.75 -17.24 -23.37
C ILE A 168 23.91 -18.74 -23.14
N GLU A 169 24.54 -19.48 -24.07
CA GLU A 169 24.96 -20.89 -23.91
C GLU A 169 26.28 -21.00 -23.13
#